data_fae0d6c6dda62ee4f2f3a029c0fce990
#
_entry.id   fae0d6c6dda62ee4f2f3a029c0fce990
#
_cell.length_a   1.000
_cell.length_b   1.000
_cell.length_c   1.000
_cell.angle_alpha   90.00
_cell.angle_beta   90.00
_cell.angle_gamma   90.00
#
_symmetry.space_group_name_H-M   'P 1'
#
loop_
_entity.id
_entity.type
_entity.pdbx_description
1 polymer ?
#
loop_
_entity_poly.entity_id
_entity_poly.type
_entity_poly.pdbx_seq_one_letter_code
_entity_poly.pdbx_strand_id
1 'polypeptide(L)'
;MDALAAMTQRQAHGWWDSYRDHLPVGLIDLAELEYHAAALRVALVIHIPALLQTTDHARALFKAAVPPLRQYEIEHRVSHRVKRQEILHRDDPPSYTAVIHESALHMGYGGEVTVRAQLRHLPEMSELEHVTVRVIPFGKGSFPGTGQSVDHLAGRVPQLDTVQLDTRHGCEFLDAETQLEKYRLVLDRMEADALKPAESRDLIHRIAQTV
;
A
#
# COMPACT_ATOMS: atom_id res chain seq x y z
N MET A 1 -25.55 -13.55 -11.66
CA MET A 1 -26.38 -12.33 -11.55
C MET A 1 -26.44 -11.79 -10.12
N ASP A 2 -26.27 -12.63 -9.09
CA ASP A 2 -26.41 -12.22 -7.69
C ASP A 2 -25.27 -11.34 -7.16
N ALA A 3 -24.03 -11.47 -7.69
CA ALA A 3 -22.90 -10.67 -7.25
C ALA A 3 -23.03 -9.18 -7.64
N LEU A 4 -23.50 -8.90 -8.85
CA LEU A 4 -23.78 -7.53 -9.32
C LEU A 4 -24.95 -6.89 -8.56
N ALA A 5 -25.99 -7.66 -8.27
CA ALA A 5 -27.13 -7.20 -7.48
C ALA A 5 -26.75 -6.91 -6.01
N ALA A 6 -25.83 -7.70 -5.44
CA ALA A 6 -25.28 -7.44 -4.09
C ALA A 6 -24.41 -6.19 -4.04
N MET A 7 -23.73 -5.83 -5.13
CA MET A 7 -22.93 -4.61 -5.23
C MET A 7 -23.78 -3.35 -5.39
N THR A 8 -24.90 -3.43 -6.13
CA THR A 8 -25.82 -2.30 -6.30
C THR A 8 -26.69 -1.99 -5.08
N GLN A 9 -26.91 -2.96 -4.19
CA GLN A 9 -27.64 -2.74 -2.94
C GLN A 9 -26.79 -2.11 -1.81
N ARG A 10 -25.47 -2.00 -1.98
CA ARG A 10 -24.53 -1.40 -1.02
C ARG A 10 -24.01 -0.03 -1.49
N GLN A 11 -24.89 0.90 -1.75
CA GLN A 11 -24.57 2.32 -1.54
C GLN A 11 -24.64 2.63 -0.03
N ALA A 12 -23.99 1.80 0.78
CA ALA A 12 -23.78 2.13 2.17
C ALA A 12 -22.65 3.15 2.20
N HIS A 13 -22.93 4.36 2.68
CA HIS A 13 -21.91 5.33 3.03
C HIS A 13 -20.87 4.66 3.92
N GLY A 14 -19.62 4.61 3.43
CA GLY A 14 -18.51 4.06 4.19
C GLY A 14 -17.90 5.11 5.10
N TRP A 15 -17.02 4.68 6.00
CA TRP A 15 -16.29 5.60 6.88
C TRP A 15 -15.49 6.66 6.10
N TRP A 16 -15.08 6.38 4.86
CA TRP A 16 -14.32 7.28 3.97
C TRP A 16 -15.12 8.51 3.55
N ASP A 17 -16.44 8.43 3.54
CA ASP A 17 -17.30 9.58 3.18
C ASP A 17 -17.12 10.77 4.12
N SER A 18 -16.78 10.53 5.38
CA SER A 18 -16.49 11.61 6.35
C SER A 18 -15.26 12.46 6.00
N TYR A 19 -14.43 12.00 5.06
CA TYR A 19 -13.23 12.70 4.60
C TYR A 19 -13.41 13.44 3.26
N ARG A 20 -14.57 13.36 2.60
CA ARG A 20 -14.82 13.94 1.26
C ARG A 20 -14.51 15.42 1.18
N ASP A 21 -14.85 16.18 2.22
CA ASP A 21 -14.62 17.64 2.25
C ASP A 21 -13.16 18.02 2.59
N HIS A 22 -12.33 17.03 2.95
CA HIS A 22 -10.99 17.26 3.47
C HIS A 22 -9.87 16.65 2.64
N LEU A 23 -10.18 15.65 1.81
CA LEU A 23 -9.20 14.91 1.04
C LEU A 23 -9.53 14.88 -0.45
N PRO A 24 -8.51 14.75 -1.33
CA PRO A 24 -8.73 14.51 -2.76
C PRO A 24 -9.61 13.27 -2.99
N VAL A 25 -10.49 13.35 -3.98
CA VAL A 25 -11.45 12.28 -4.33
C VAL A 25 -10.75 10.94 -4.53
N GLY A 26 -9.61 10.90 -5.22
CA GLY A 26 -8.87 9.65 -5.44
C GLY A 26 -8.42 8.94 -4.16
N LEU A 27 -8.24 9.63 -3.03
CA LEU A 27 -7.95 8.97 -1.75
C LEU A 27 -9.22 8.37 -1.12
N ILE A 28 -10.37 8.96 -1.39
CA ILE A 28 -11.67 8.43 -0.95
C ILE A 28 -11.99 7.16 -1.75
N ASP A 29 -11.86 7.24 -3.07
CA ASP A 29 -12.10 6.10 -3.98
C ASP A 29 -11.15 4.94 -3.68
N LEU A 30 -9.87 5.23 -3.40
CA LEU A 30 -8.90 4.20 -3.00
C LEU A 30 -9.32 3.49 -1.70
N ALA A 31 -9.78 4.24 -0.69
CA ALA A 31 -10.23 3.66 0.57
C ALA A 31 -11.46 2.75 0.39
N GLU A 32 -12.39 3.13 -0.48
CA GLU A 32 -13.55 2.31 -0.84
C GLU A 32 -13.14 1.03 -1.59
N LEU A 33 -12.25 1.15 -2.58
CA LEU A 33 -11.72 0.01 -3.33
C LEU A 33 -10.97 -0.97 -2.41
N GLU A 34 -10.10 -0.49 -1.53
CA GLU A 34 -9.40 -1.32 -0.54
C GLU A 34 -10.38 -2.03 0.40
N TYR A 35 -11.39 -1.32 0.88
CA TYR A 35 -12.39 -1.88 1.79
C TYR A 35 -13.15 -3.07 1.18
N HIS A 36 -13.43 -3.03 -0.13
CA HIS A 36 -14.14 -4.08 -0.86
C HIS A 36 -13.22 -5.13 -1.49
N ALA A 37 -11.92 -4.93 -1.45
CA ALA A 37 -10.96 -5.88 -1.99
C ALA A 37 -10.98 -7.21 -1.21
N ALA A 38 -10.82 -8.31 -1.94
CA ALA A 38 -10.57 -9.64 -1.40
C ALA A 38 -9.06 -9.93 -1.35
N ALA A 39 -8.29 -9.30 -2.22
CA ALA A 39 -6.83 -9.39 -2.25
C ALA A 39 -6.20 -8.06 -2.69
N LEU A 40 -5.06 -7.74 -2.10
CA LEU A 40 -4.26 -6.57 -2.39
C LEU A 40 -2.82 -7.00 -2.68
N ARG A 41 -2.29 -6.61 -3.84
CA ARG A 41 -0.89 -6.82 -4.19
C ARG A 41 -0.26 -5.46 -4.47
N VAL A 42 0.73 -5.08 -3.69
CA VAL A 42 1.35 -3.75 -3.79
C VAL A 42 2.86 -3.87 -4.01
N ALA A 43 3.40 -3.00 -4.85
CA ALA A 43 4.83 -2.94 -5.11
C ALA A 43 5.33 -1.49 -5.05
N LEU A 44 6.33 -1.21 -4.20
CA LEU A 44 6.85 0.14 -3.98
C LEU A 44 8.39 0.15 -3.97
N VAL A 45 8.95 1.24 -4.53
CA VAL A 45 10.41 1.42 -4.65
C VAL A 45 10.95 2.40 -3.63
N ILE A 46 10.20 3.46 -3.32
CA ILE A 46 10.68 4.59 -2.51
C ILE A 46 9.96 4.69 -1.16
N HIS A 47 8.73 4.21 -1.10
CA HIS A 47 7.88 4.32 0.09
C HIS A 47 7.58 2.95 0.70
N ILE A 48 7.35 2.95 2.00
CA ILE A 48 6.72 1.81 2.66
C ILE A 48 5.25 1.78 2.26
N PRO A 49 4.66 0.60 1.97
CA PRO A 49 3.24 0.47 1.63
C PRO A 49 2.34 1.14 2.67
N ALA A 50 1.34 1.87 2.18
CA ALA A 50 0.47 2.72 3.01
C ALA A 50 -0.17 1.99 4.18
N LEU A 51 -0.62 0.75 3.97
CA LEU A 51 -1.27 -0.06 4.99
C LEU A 51 -0.29 -0.63 6.04
N LEU A 52 1.02 -0.54 5.80
CA LEU A 52 2.07 -1.02 6.71
C LEU A 52 2.86 0.14 7.35
N GLN A 53 2.41 1.38 7.23
CA GLN A 53 3.11 2.52 7.83
C GLN A 53 2.70 2.73 9.29
N THR A 54 3.67 3.06 10.14
CA THR A 54 3.36 3.62 11.45
C THR A 54 2.80 5.04 11.31
N THR A 55 2.04 5.50 12.29
CA THR A 55 1.45 6.85 12.29
C THR A 55 2.50 7.94 12.14
N ASP A 56 3.66 7.80 12.81
CA ASP A 56 4.73 8.80 12.77
C ASP A 56 5.47 8.79 11.43
N HIS A 57 5.66 7.62 10.82
CA HIS A 57 6.22 7.52 9.47
C HIS A 57 5.29 8.18 8.45
N ALA A 58 3.99 7.87 8.50
CA ALA A 58 2.99 8.49 7.62
C ALA A 58 2.96 10.02 7.77
N ARG A 59 3.00 10.52 9.02
CA ARG A 59 3.06 11.96 9.32
C ARG A 59 4.33 12.59 8.76
N ALA A 60 5.48 11.94 8.90
CA ALA A 60 6.75 12.43 8.38
C ALA A 60 6.75 12.50 6.85
N LEU A 61 6.17 11.49 6.20
CA LEU A 61 6.00 11.44 4.75
C LEU A 61 5.12 12.59 4.24
N PHE A 62 3.99 12.87 4.90
CA PHE A 62 3.12 13.99 4.51
C PHE A 62 3.74 15.34 4.79
N LYS A 63 4.60 15.49 5.82
CA LYS A 63 5.37 16.71 6.06
C LYS A 63 6.42 16.98 4.97
N ALA A 64 6.91 15.94 4.30
CA ALA A 64 7.87 16.06 3.19
C ALA A 64 7.19 16.35 1.83
N ALA A 65 5.88 16.49 1.78
CA ALA A 65 5.13 16.75 0.54
C ALA A 65 5.53 18.07 -0.12
N VAL A 66 5.58 18.07 -1.46
CA VAL A 66 5.85 19.26 -2.29
C VAL A 66 4.70 19.44 -3.29
N PRO A 67 3.97 20.56 -3.26
CA PRO A 67 4.08 21.68 -2.32
C PRO A 67 3.75 21.28 -0.87
N PRO A 68 4.23 22.06 0.13
CA PRO A 68 4.01 21.72 1.53
C PRO A 68 2.53 21.75 1.89
N LEU A 69 2.11 20.74 2.64
CA LEU A 69 0.74 20.65 3.17
C LEU A 69 0.63 21.49 4.46
N ARG A 70 -0.55 22.06 4.70
CA ARG A 70 -0.88 22.70 5.96
C ARG A 70 -1.04 21.64 7.07
N GLN A 71 -0.85 22.02 8.33
CA GLN A 71 -0.88 21.07 9.44
C GLN A 71 -2.21 20.28 9.51
N TYR A 72 -3.35 20.93 9.30
CA TYR A 72 -4.64 20.24 9.34
C TYR A 72 -4.80 19.24 8.18
N GLU A 73 -4.25 19.54 6.98
CA GLU A 73 -4.27 18.64 5.83
C GLU A 73 -3.41 17.38 6.11
N ILE A 74 -2.29 17.56 6.82
CA ILE A 74 -1.44 16.45 7.27
C ILE A 74 -2.23 15.54 8.21
N GLU A 75 -2.88 16.12 9.24
CA GLU A 75 -3.60 15.32 10.22
C GLU A 75 -4.83 14.60 9.63
N HIS A 76 -5.54 15.22 8.69
CA HIS A 76 -6.60 14.51 7.95
C HIS A 76 -6.07 13.33 7.14
N ARG A 77 -4.94 13.49 6.46
CA ARG A 77 -4.29 12.42 5.70
C ARG A 77 -3.77 11.30 6.61
N VAL A 78 -3.19 11.64 7.74
CA VAL A 78 -2.72 10.67 8.75
C VAL A 78 -3.91 9.90 9.32
N SER A 79 -4.95 10.59 9.77
CA SER A 79 -6.17 9.96 10.28
C SER A 79 -6.81 9.02 9.28
N HIS A 80 -6.96 9.46 8.03
CA HIS A 80 -7.47 8.63 6.93
C HIS A 80 -6.57 7.41 6.68
N ARG A 81 -5.24 7.56 6.71
CA ARG A 81 -4.30 6.45 6.53
C ARG A 81 -4.43 5.40 7.63
N VAL A 82 -4.50 5.82 8.87
CA VAL A 82 -4.71 4.92 10.01
C VAL A 82 -6.05 4.17 9.88
N LYS A 83 -7.10 4.89 9.46
CA LYS A 83 -8.41 4.27 9.26
C LYS A 83 -8.41 3.22 8.14
N ARG A 84 -7.68 3.45 7.04
CA ARG A 84 -7.52 2.45 5.98
C ARG A 84 -6.85 1.17 6.46
N GLN A 85 -5.90 1.25 7.40
CA GLN A 85 -5.16 0.09 7.92
C GLN A 85 -6.06 -0.89 8.69
N GLU A 86 -7.22 -0.44 9.19
CA GLU A 86 -8.17 -1.31 9.90
C GLU A 86 -8.64 -2.50 9.08
N ILE A 87 -8.56 -2.44 7.73
CA ILE A 87 -8.93 -3.57 6.88
C ILE A 87 -8.07 -4.81 7.09
N LEU A 88 -6.82 -4.64 7.54
CA LEU A 88 -5.92 -5.75 7.85
C LEU A 88 -6.22 -6.39 9.21
N HIS A 89 -7.09 -5.79 10.02
CA HIS A 89 -7.42 -6.23 11.38
C HIS A 89 -8.91 -6.59 11.56
N ARG A 90 -9.70 -6.57 10.48
CA ARG A 90 -11.11 -6.96 10.52
C ARG A 90 -11.26 -8.48 10.54
N ASP A 91 -12.47 -9.00 10.86
CA ASP A 91 -12.76 -10.45 10.94
C ASP A 91 -12.52 -11.21 9.62
N ASP A 92 -12.76 -10.57 8.46
CA ASP A 92 -12.51 -11.14 7.12
C ASP A 92 -11.54 -10.19 6.36
N PRO A 93 -10.24 -10.23 6.70
CA PRO A 93 -9.28 -9.34 6.08
C PRO A 93 -8.93 -9.80 4.66
N PRO A 94 -8.59 -8.88 3.73
CA PRO A 94 -8.09 -9.26 2.43
C PRO A 94 -6.71 -9.94 2.56
N SER A 95 -6.37 -10.83 1.64
CA SER A 95 -4.96 -11.22 1.49
C SER A 95 -4.15 -10.00 1.04
N TYR A 96 -3.01 -9.77 1.69
CA TYR A 96 -2.18 -8.60 1.44
C TYR A 96 -0.73 -9.01 1.14
N THR A 97 -0.27 -8.77 -0.09
CA THR A 97 1.12 -9.02 -0.49
C THR A 97 1.82 -7.70 -0.81
N ALA A 98 2.86 -7.39 -0.08
CA ALA A 98 3.69 -6.20 -0.27
C ALA A 98 5.08 -6.59 -0.77
N VAL A 99 5.46 -6.08 -1.95
CA VAL A 99 6.82 -6.16 -2.48
C VAL A 99 7.46 -4.80 -2.33
N ILE A 100 8.51 -4.73 -1.53
CA ILE A 100 9.22 -3.49 -1.20
C ILE A 100 10.63 -3.59 -1.77
N HIS A 101 11.04 -2.63 -2.60
CA HIS A 101 12.44 -2.54 -2.97
C HIS A 101 13.28 -2.07 -1.77
N GLU A 102 14.47 -2.61 -1.59
CA GLU A 102 15.35 -2.29 -0.45
C GLU A 102 15.60 -0.79 -0.26
N SER A 103 15.58 0.00 -1.34
CA SER A 103 15.73 1.46 -1.26
C SER A 103 14.71 2.14 -0.35
N ALA A 104 13.45 1.63 -0.30
CA ALA A 104 12.41 2.19 0.56
C ALA A 104 12.73 2.02 2.06
N LEU A 105 13.47 0.97 2.42
CA LEU A 105 13.86 0.68 3.80
C LEU A 105 14.96 1.63 4.31
N HIS A 106 15.65 2.31 3.40
CA HIS A 106 16.72 3.28 3.71
C HIS A 106 16.27 4.74 3.64
N MET A 107 15.01 4.99 3.34
CA MET A 107 14.48 6.36 3.31
C MET A 107 14.31 6.93 4.71
N GLY A 108 14.96 8.04 5.00
CA GLY A 108 15.07 8.67 6.32
C GLY A 108 13.87 9.50 6.78
N TYR A 109 12.63 9.14 6.41
CA TYR A 109 11.43 9.89 6.79
C TYR A 109 11.24 9.97 8.30
N GLY A 110 11.28 11.19 8.85
CA GLY A 110 11.08 11.46 10.28
C GLY A 110 12.29 11.21 11.18
N GLY A 111 13.46 10.89 10.59
CA GLY A 111 14.70 10.63 11.32
C GLY A 111 14.80 9.21 11.91
N GLU A 112 15.95 8.91 12.51
CA GLU A 112 16.33 7.56 12.96
C GLU A 112 15.28 6.87 13.84
N VAL A 113 14.71 7.58 14.81
CA VAL A 113 13.71 7.01 15.74
C VAL A 113 12.47 6.53 14.98
N THR A 114 11.96 7.35 14.07
CA THR A 114 10.77 7.03 13.26
C THR A 114 11.07 5.89 12.28
N VAL A 115 12.22 5.93 11.61
CA VAL A 115 12.64 4.88 10.66
C VAL A 115 12.82 3.55 11.39
N ARG A 116 13.51 3.53 12.53
CA ARG A 116 13.70 2.31 13.32
C ARG A 116 12.38 1.72 13.81
N ALA A 117 11.44 2.56 14.26
CA ALA A 117 10.10 2.11 14.65
C ALA A 117 9.34 1.52 13.46
N GLN A 118 9.42 2.17 12.29
CA GLN A 118 8.80 1.66 11.06
C GLN A 118 9.39 0.32 10.62
N LEU A 119 10.71 0.17 10.65
CA LEU A 119 11.37 -1.08 10.25
C LEU A 119 11.08 -2.24 11.21
N ARG A 120 10.85 -1.97 12.49
CA ARG A 120 10.39 -2.99 13.46
C ARG A 120 8.94 -3.39 13.21
N HIS A 121 8.10 -2.44 12.84
CA HIS A 121 6.68 -2.67 12.57
C HIS A 121 6.43 -3.58 11.36
N LEU A 122 7.29 -3.54 10.33
CA LEU A 122 7.12 -4.38 9.13
C LEU A 122 7.15 -5.90 9.43
N PRO A 123 8.14 -6.44 10.17
CA PRO A 123 8.12 -7.82 10.62
C PRO A 123 6.89 -8.18 11.47
N GLU A 124 6.49 -7.30 12.41
CA GLU A 124 5.29 -7.48 13.24
C GLU A 124 4.03 -7.66 12.38
N MET A 125 3.84 -6.79 11.38
CA MET A 125 2.72 -6.91 10.44
C MET A 125 2.78 -8.19 9.61
N SER A 126 3.98 -8.68 9.30
CA SER A 126 4.17 -9.92 8.55
C SER A 126 3.91 -11.20 9.37
N GLU A 127 3.61 -11.09 10.67
CA GLU A 127 3.14 -12.21 11.51
C GLU A 127 1.65 -12.51 11.31
N LEU A 128 0.89 -11.56 10.75
CA LEU A 128 -0.51 -11.79 10.36
C LEU A 128 -0.55 -12.78 9.19
N GLU A 129 -1.31 -13.86 9.31
CA GLU A 129 -1.37 -14.95 8.32
C GLU A 129 -1.71 -14.49 6.90
N HIS A 130 -2.52 -13.45 6.78
CA HIS A 130 -2.96 -12.89 5.49
C HIS A 130 -2.02 -11.78 4.96
N VAL A 131 -0.95 -11.42 5.69
CA VAL A 131 0.00 -10.37 5.30
C VAL A 131 1.35 -10.99 4.91
N THR A 132 1.77 -10.76 3.68
CA THR A 132 3.06 -11.18 3.16
C THR A 132 3.92 -9.97 2.83
N VAL A 133 5.09 -9.85 3.46
CA VAL A 133 6.07 -8.80 3.15
C VAL A 133 7.29 -9.44 2.51
N ARG A 134 7.65 -8.95 1.31
CA ARG A 134 8.81 -9.42 0.56
C ARG A 134 9.67 -8.25 0.11
N VAL A 135 10.98 -8.41 0.11
CA VAL A 135 11.94 -7.37 -0.27
C VAL A 135 12.69 -7.77 -1.53
N ILE A 136 12.76 -6.86 -2.50
CA ILE A 136 13.70 -6.97 -3.62
C ILE A 136 15.00 -6.29 -3.17
N PRO A 137 16.09 -7.05 -2.91
CA PRO A 137 17.34 -6.48 -2.42
C PRO A 137 18.13 -5.77 -3.51
N PHE A 138 19.02 -4.86 -3.11
CA PHE A 138 20.00 -4.30 -4.02
C PHE A 138 20.83 -5.41 -4.70
N GLY A 139 21.22 -5.17 -5.96
CA GLY A 139 22.06 -6.10 -6.71
C GLY A 139 21.34 -7.33 -7.27
N LYS A 140 20.00 -7.45 -7.10
CA LYS A 140 19.22 -8.58 -7.64
C LYS A 140 19.00 -8.52 -9.17
N GLY A 141 19.73 -7.72 -9.90
CA GLY A 141 19.60 -7.60 -11.34
C GLY A 141 18.68 -6.46 -11.78
N SER A 142 17.86 -6.68 -12.81
CA SER A 142 16.91 -5.66 -13.28
C SER A 142 15.68 -5.60 -12.39
N PHE A 143 15.23 -4.38 -12.05
CA PHE A 143 13.95 -4.18 -11.41
C PHE A 143 12.83 -4.24 -12.49
N PRO A 144 11.82 -5.11 -12.33
CA PRO A 144 10.67 -5.14 -13.24
C PRO A 144 9.85 -3.86 -13.12
N GLY A 145 9.36 -3.34 -14.25
CA GLY A 145 8.56 -2.12 -14.29
C GLY A 145 9.40 -0.84 -14.36
N THR A 146 8.74 0.30 -14.17
CA THR A 146 9.31 1.65 -14.34
C THR A 146 9.70 2.34 -13.03
N GLY A 147 9.70 1.63 -11.91
CA GLY A 147 9.92 2.20 -10.58
C GLY A 147 8.69 2.93 -9.99
N GLN A 148 7.55 2.87 -10.66
CA GLN A 148 6.29 3.41 -10.19
C GLN A 148 5.69 2.52 -9.10
N SER A 149 5.03 3.12 -8.12
CA SER A 149 4.22 2.39 -7.15
C SER A 149 2.99 1.81 -7.84
N VAL A 150 2.68 0.56 -7.54
CA VAL A 150 1.55 -0.17 -8.11
C VAL A 150 0.78 -0.83 -6.99
N ASP A 151 -0.52 -0.54 -6.90
CA ASP A 151 -1.46 -1.21 -6.01
C ASP A 151 -2.51 -1.91 -6.87
N HIS A 152 -2.50 -3.25 -6.91
CA HIS A 152 -3.52 -4.06 -7.56
C HIS A 152 -4.55 -4.50 -6.53
N LEU A 153 -5.79 -4.06 -6.73
CA LEU A 153 -6.93 -4.32 -5.86
C LEU A 153 -7.83 -5.32 -6.57
N ALA A 154 -7.87 -6.55 -6.07
CA ALA A 154 -8.66 -7.63 -6.63
C ALA A 154 -9.93 -7.85 -5.81
N GLY A 155 -11.06 -7.79 -6.47
CA GLY A 155 -12.37 -8.06 -5.89
C GLY A 155 -12.80 -9.52 -6.01
N ARG A 156 -14.05 -9.81 -5.62
CA ARG A 156 -14.66 -11.15 -5.85
C ARG A 156 -15.00 -11.41 -7.32
N VAL A 157 -15.03 -10.37 -8.13
CA VAL A 157 -15.30 -10.40 -9.58
C VAL A 157 -14.08 -9.88 -10.30
N PRO A 158 -13.24 -10.74 -10.92
CA PRO A 158 -11.97 -10.35 -11.53
C PRO A 158 -12.08 -9.26 -12.61
N GLN A 159 -13.23 -9.14 -13.28
CA GLN A 159 -13.50 -8.10 -14.27
C GLN A 159 -13.65 -6.70 -13.67
N LEU A 160 -13.74 -6.61 -12.34
CA LEU A 160 -13.83 -5.35 -11.58
C LEU A 160 -12.55 -5.07 -10.80
N ASP A 161 -11.47 -5.83 -11.05
CA ASP A 161 -10.17 -5.53 -10.49
C ASP A 161 -9.72 -4.15 -10.94
N THR A 162 -8.94 -3.50 -10.11
CA THR A 162 -8.43 -2.17 -10.38
C THR A 162 -6.94 -2.10 -10.03
N VAL A 163 -6.15 -1.44 -10.87
CA VAL A 163 -4.79 -1.04 -10.55
C VAL A 163 -4.79 0.45 -10.21
N GLN A 164 -4.26 0.81 -9.06
CA GLN A 164 -4.00 2.18 -8.68
C GLN A 164 -2.52 2.49 -8.85
N LEU A 165 -2.24 3.65 -9.43
CA LEU A 165 -0.90 4.20 -9.59
C LEU A 165 -0.82 5.56 -8.91
N ASP A 166 0.25 5.77 -8.14
CA ASP A 166 0.53 7.10 -7.61
C ASP A 166 1.21 7.96 -8.67
N THR A 167 0.60 9.10 -8.97
CA THR A 167 1.16 10.10 -9.87
C THR A 167 1.32 11.44 -9.16
N ARG A 168 2.07 12.37 -9.78
CA ARG A 168 2.18 13.74 -9.26
C ARG A 168 0.84 14.49 -9.22
N HIS A 169 -0.14 14.02 -9.98
CA HIS A 169 -1.47 14.63 -10.09
C HIS A 169 -2.51 13.94 -9.20
N GLY A 170 -2.13 12.89 -8.45
CA GLY A 170 -2.99 12.10 -7.58
C GLY A 170 -3.05 10.63 -7.98
N CYS A 171 -4.08 9.94 -7.51
CA CYS A 171 -4.32 8.55 -7.85
C CYS A 171 -4.82 8.43 -9.30
N GLU A 172 -4.24 7.51 -10.06
CA GLU A 172 -4.74 7.07 -11.36
C GLU A 172 -5.27 5.64 -11.20
N PHE A 173 -6.49 5.39 -11.68
CA PHE A 173 -7.12 4.09 -11.61
C PHE A 173 -7.26 3.49 -13.00
N LEU A 174 -6.84 2.23 -13.15
CA LEU A 174 -6.85 1.48 -14.40
C LEU A 174 -7.72 0.23 -14.20
N ASP A 175 -8.67 0.02 -15.09
CA ASP A 175 -9.64 -1.09 -15.05
C ASP A 175 -9.73 -1.87 -16.38
N ALA A 176 -9.05 -1.39 -17.43
CA ALA A 176 -9.04 -2.09 -18.71
C ALA A 176 -8.24 -3.40 -18.61
N GLU A 177 -8.83 -4.54 -19.00
CA GLU A 177 -8.24 -5.88 -18.85
C GLU A 177 -6.83 -5.99 -19.44
N THR A 178 -6.57 -5.36 -20.58
CA THR A 178 -5.24 -5.35 -21.20
C THR A 178 -4.17 -4.62 -20.38
N GLN A 179 -4.59 -3.65 -19.53
CA GLN A 179 -3.70 -2.96 -18.59
C GLN A 179 -3.53 -3.80 -17.32
N LEU A 180 -4.61 -4.34 -16.78
CA LEU A 180 -4.59 -5.21 -15.59
C LEU A 180 -3.67 -6.42 -15.83
N GLU A 181 -3.77 -7.09 -16.98
CA GLU A 181 -2.91 -8.21 -17.34
C GLU A 181 -1.42 -7.84 -17.30
N LYS A 182 -1.05 -6.68 -17.85
CA LYS A 182 0.34 -6.20 -17.81
C LYS A 182 0.84 -6.00 -16.38
N TYR A 183 0.02 -5.39 -15.51
CA TYR A 183 0.41 -5.15 -14.12
C TYR A 183 0.45 -6.44 -13.30
N ARG A 184 -0.44 -7.40 -13.55
CA ARG A 184 -0.35 -8.75 -12.94
C ARG A 184 0.98 -9.41 -13.28
N LEU A 185 1.40 -9.40 -14.57
CA LEU A 185 2.69 -9.94 -14.99
C LEU A 185 3.88 -9.21 -14.34
N VAL A 186 3.82 -7.88 -14.21
CA VAL A 186 4.86 -7.11 -13.53
C VAL A 186 4.95 -7.50 -12.07
N LEU A 187 3.83 -7.59 -11.36
CA LEU A 187 3.78 -8.00 -9.95
C LEU A 187 4.26 -9.44 -9.75
N ASP A 188 3.87 -10.37 -10.63
CA ASP A 188 4.35 -11.76 -10.61
C ASP A 188 5.87 -11.81 -10.74
N ARG A 189 6.43 -11.01 -11.64
CA ARG A 189 7.88 -10.93 -11.81
C ARG A 189 8.56 -10.31 -10.58
N MET A 190 8.01 -9.24 -10.02
CA MET A 190 8.55 -8.62 -8.79
C MET A 190 8.53 -9.60 -7.61
N GLU A 191 7.46 -10.35 -7.45
CA GLU A 191 7.36 -11.39 -6.41
C GLU A 191 8.38 -12.52 -6.65
N ALA A 192 8.60 -12.94 -7.90
CA ALA A 192 9.59 -13.96 -8.23
C ALA A 192 11.02 -13.50 -7.92
N ASP A 193 11.33 -12.22 -8.14
CA ASP A 193 12.65 -11.63 -7.90
C ASP A 193 12.89 -11.26 -6.43
N ALA A 194 11.83 -11.13 -5.63
CA ALA A 194 11.93 -10.79 -4.21
C ALA A 194 12.41 -11.97 -3.36
N LEU A 195 13.06 -11.66 -2.25
CA LEU A 195 13.41 -12.61 -1.21
C LEU A 195 12.15 -13.32 -0.67
N LYS A 196 12.33 -14.52 -0.13
CA LYS A 196 11.26 -15.20 0.60
C LYS A 196 10.88 -14.42 1.87
N PRO A 197 9.67 -14.58 2.41
CA PRO A 197 9.21 -13.80 3.58
C PRO A 197 10.18 -13.86 4.77
N ALA A 198 10.74 -14.99 5.10
CA ALA A 198 11.71 -15.13 6.20
C ALA A 198 13.00 -14.33 5.92
N GLU A 199 13.57 -14.50 4.72
CA GLU A 199 14.78 -13.77 4.32
C GLU A 199 14.55 -12.26 4.26
N SER A 200 13.34 -11.84 3.89
CA SER A 200 12.92 -10.44 3.89
C SER A 200 12.87 -9.86 5.30
N ARG A 201 12.30 -10.60 6.26
CA ARG A 201 12.33 -10.21 7.68
C ARG A 201 13.75 -10.06 8.21
N ASP A 202 14.63 -11.02 7.88
CA ASP A 202 16.04 -10.97 8.30
C ASP A 202 16.77 -9.74 7.72
N LEU A 203 16.50 -9.40 6.46
CA LEU A 203 17.07 -8.20 5.84
C LEU A 203 16.55 -6.92 6.53
N ILE A 204 15.23 -6.82 6.75
CA ILE A 204 14.62 -5.67 7.44
C ILE A 204 15.22 -5.51 8.85
N HIS A 205 15.37 -6.61 9.60
CA HIS A 205 15.99 -6.57 10.94
C HIS A 205 17.44 -6.07 10.89
N ARG A 206 18.25 -6.54 9.93
CA ARG A 206 19.63 -6.06 9.78
C ARG A 206 19.68 -4.55 9.50
N ILE A 207 18.82 -4.06 8.58
CA ILE A 207 18.76 -2.63 8.27
C ILE A 207 18.34 -1.84 9.51
N ALA A 208 17.34 -2.30 10.26
CA ALA A 208 16.88 -1.63 11.48
C ALA A 208 17.95 -1.52 12.59
N GLN A 209 19.00 -2.36 12.55
CA GLN A 209 20.12 -2.30 13.49
C GLN A 209 21.18 -1.27 13.07
N THR A 210 21.20 -0.84 11.81
CA THR A 210 22.17 0.11 11.27
C THR A 210 21.69 1.56 11.27
N VAL A 211 20.41 1.78 11.58
CA VAL A 211 19.74 3.11 11.63
C VAL A 211 19.72 3.66 13.05
#